data_8784ffed2cdd53d60f05496b635e610a
#
_entry.id   8784ffed2cdd53d60f05496b635e610a
#
_cell.length_a   1.000
_cell.length_b   1.000
_cell.length_c   1.000
_cell.angle_alpha   90.00
_cell.angle_beta   90.00
_cell.angle_gamma   90.00
#
_symmetry.space_group_name_H-M   'P 1'
#
loop_
_entity.id
_entity.type
_entity.pdbx_description
1 polymer ?
#
loop_
_entity_poly.entity_id
_entity_poly.type
_entity_poly.pdbx_seq_one_letter_code
_entity_poly.pdbx_strand_id
1 'polypeptide(L)'
;MACVALADGAGSRPRSEIGAEAVVRTTLRMLSSQFDEIYGMCVDAEESARQHIHGRLLVSLRRAASQHECDVRALASTLLFVAHKGNRFLAGHIGDGLIARIDEAGTPHTLSHPDNGEFANTTVFVTDPTAVERFRLFHGGLEERTSGYVVMSDGCAESLYDKRTGKPAPAIGKLLSWNQKLSRKKMDGILAANLEQTFSKKSADDCSLALLSIGGE
;
A
#
# COMPACT_ATOMS: atom_id res chain seq x y z
N MET A 1 17.61 -3.34 2.59
CA MET A 1 16.33 -2.99 1.97
C MET A 1 15.20 -3.41 2.90
N ALA A 2 14.20 -2.57 3.05
CA ALA A 2 12.96 -2.91 3.76
C ALA A 2 11.77 -2.52 2.89
N CYS A 3 10.66 -3.26 2.99
CA CYS A 3 9.45 -2.97 2.25
C CYS A 3 8.20 -3.45 2.99
N VAL A 4 7.09 -2.79 2.70
CA VAL A 4 5.74 -3.18 3.10
C VAL A 4 4.83 -3.16 1.87
N ALA A 5 3.84 -4.02 1.85
CA ALA A 5 2.77 -4.00 0.87
C ALA A 5 1.44 -4.33 1.56
N LEU A 6 0.38 -3.74 1.05
CA LEU A 6 -0.99 -3.94 1.48
C LEU A 6 -1.87 -4.05 0.25
N ALA A 7 -2.85 -4.91 0.30
CA ALA A 7 -3.91 -5.01 -0.69
C ALA A 7 -5.23 -5.25 0.02
N ASP A 8 -6.27 -4.59 -0.45
CA ASP A 8 -7.63 -4.76 0.00
C ASP A 8 -8.44 -5.48 -1.06
N GLY A 9 -9.14 -6.53 -0.65
CA GLY A 9 -9.95 -7.35 -1.55
C GLY A 9 -11.30 -6.69 -1.84
N ALA A 10 -11.71 -6.64 -3.10
CA ALA A 10 -13.01 -6.10 -3.46
C ALA A 10 -14.15 -6.87 -2.78
N GLY A 11 -14.91 -6.21 -1.91
CA GLY A 11 -16.03 -6.83 -1.16
C GLY A 11 -17.12 -7.43 -2.06
N SER A 12 -17.23 -6.96 -3.30
CA SER A 12 -18.16 -7.50 -4.31
C SER A 12 -17.64 -8.76 -5.03
N ARG A 13 -16.43 -9.25 -4.72
CA ARG A 13 -15.79 -10.37 -5.41
C ARG A 13 -15.58 -11.56 -4.48
N PRO A 14 -15.98 -12.78 -4.92
CA PRO A 14 -16.10 -13.93 -4.01
C PRO A 14 -14.77 -14.54 -3.55
N ARG A 15 -13.64 -14.15 -4.15
CA ARG A 15 -12.29 -14.69 -3.85
C ARG A 15 -11.23 -13.57 -3.80
N SER A 16 -11.65 -12.37 -3.47
CA SER A 16 -10.78 -11.18 -3.45
C SER A 16 -9.63 -11.30 -2.43
N GLU A 17 -9.84 -12.01 -1.33
CA GLU A 17 -8.83 -12.31 -0.32
C GLU A 17 -7.64 -13.11 -0.90
N ILE A 18 -7.91 -14.07 -1.80
CA ILE A 18 -6.87 -14.84 -2.50
C ILE A 18 -6.09 -13.93 -3.44
N GLY A 19 -6.79 -13.00 -4.10
CA GLY A 19 -6.18 -12.02 -4.98
C GLY A 19 -5.28 -11.05 -4.21
N ALA A 20 -5.76 -10.51 -3.10
CA ALA A 20 -5.01 -9.62 -2.22
C ALA A 20 -3.72 -10.30 -1.72
N GLU A 21 -3.81 -11.56 -1.25
CA GLU A 21 -2.64 -12.32 -0.82
C GLU A 21 -1.63 -12.54 -1.95
N ALA A 22 -2.10 -12.92 -3.15
CA ALA A 22 -1.25 -13.15 -4.31
C ALA A 22 -0.53 -11.87 -4.76
N VAL A 23 -1.23 -10.73 -4.74
CA VAL A 23 -0.69 -9.41 -5.09
C VAL A 23 0.38 -8.98 -4.08
N VAL A 24 0.10 -9.02 -2.78
CA VAL A 24 1.06 -8.67 -1.73
C VAL A 24 2.31 -9.53 -1.79
N ARG A 25 2.15 -10.87 -1.85
CA ARG A 25 3.31 -11.80 -1.93
C ARG A 25 4.17 -11.56 -3.16
N THR A 26 3.54 -11.32 -4.31
CA THR A 26 4.27 -11.06 -5.57
C THR A 26 5.02 -9.75 -5.49
N THR A 27 4.39 -8.69 -5.00
CA THR A 27 5.00 -7.37 -4.80
C THR A 27 6.23 -7.45 -3.89
N LEU A 28 6.09 -8.07 -2.70
CA LEU A 28 7.20 -8.18 -1.74
C LEU A 28 8.37 -8.98 -2.32
N ARG A 29 8.13 -10.10 -3.01
CA ARG A 29 9.18 -10.90 -3.66
C ARG A 29 9.90 -10.10 -4.75
N MET A 30 9.13 -9.42 -5.60
CA MET A 30 9.66 -8.62 -6.70
C MET A 30 10.53 -7.48 -6.17
N LEU A 31 10.04 -6.70 -5.21
CA LEU A 31 10.80 -5.62 -4.59
C LEU A 31 12.07 -6.15 -3.91
N SER A 32 11.99 -7.29 -3.19
CA SER A 32 13.14 -7.89 -2.50
C SER A 32 14.25 -8.32 -3.45
N SER A 33 13.92 -8.78 -4.65
CA SER A 33 14.89 -9.32 -5.60
C SER A 33 15.30 -8.34 -6.71
N GLN A 34 14.45 -7.36 -7.05
CA GLN A 34 14.60 -6.52 -8.25
C GLN A 34 14.48 -5.01 -7.95
N PHE A 35 14.68 -4.58 -6.70
CA PHE A 35 14.52 -3.16 -6.34
C PHE A 35 15.32 -2.22 -7.25
N ASP A 36 16.61 -2.50 -7.48
CA ASP A 36 17.48 -1.61 -8.26
C ASP A 36 17.06 -1.55 -9.73
N GLU A 37 16.65 -2.68 -10.30
CA GLU A 37 16.14 -2.77 -11.67
C GLU A 37 14.86 -1.97 -11.83
N ILE A 38 13.86 -2.20 -10.95
CA ILE A 38 12.58 -1.49 -11.00
C ILE A 38 12.77 0.00 -10.75
N TYR A 39 13.62 0.37 -9.79
CA TYR A 39 13.93 1.78 -9.54
C TYR A 39 14.56 2.45 -10.76
N GLY A 40 15.51 1.79 -11.44
CA GLY A 40 16.09 2.27 -12.71
C GLY A 40 15.02 2.46 -13.78
N MET A 41 14.11 1.48 -13.95
CA MET A 41 12.99 1.60 -14.88
C MET A 41 12.07 2.78 -14.54
N CYS A 42 11.80 3.06 -13.26
CA CYS A 42 10.99 4.20 -12.86
C CYS A 42 11.64 5.54 -13.22
N VAL A 43 12.99 5.63 -13.11
CA VAL A 43 13.74 6.84 -13.47
C VAL A 43 13.78 7.05 -14.97
N ASP A 44 14.03 5.99 -15.75
CA ASP A 44 14.28 6.07 -17.18
C ASP A 44 12.98 6.07 -18.01
N ALA A 45 11.98 5.29 -17.61
CA ALA A 45 10.75 5.06 -18.37
C ALA A 45 9.63 4.56 -17.42
N GLU A 46 9.00 5.45 -16.66
CA GLU A 46 7.99 5.12 -15.63
C GLU A 46 6.84 4.26 -16.19
N GLU A 47 6.40 4.49 -17.42
CA GLU A 47 5.36 3.67 -18.05
C GLU A 47 5.81 2.21 -18.22
N SER A 48 7.07 1.97 -18.59
CA SER A 48 7.63 0.62 -18.67
C SER A 48 7.70 -0.05 -17.29
N ALA A 49 8.02 0.71 -16.25
CA ALA A 49 7.99 0.21 -14.87
C ALA A 49 6.58 -0.19 -14.45
N ARG A 50 5.56 0.63 -14.73
CA ARG A 50 4.15 0.31 -14.47
C ARG A 50 3.72 -0.98 -15.17
N GLN A 51 4.00 -1.09 -16.46
CA GLN A 51 3.69 -2.29 -17.26
C GLN A 51 4.42 -3.53 -16.75
N HIS A 52 5.70 -3.41 -16.40
CA HIS A 52 6.50 -4.51 -15.84
C HIS A 52 5.90 -5.02 -14.53
N ILE A 53 5.69 -4.13 -13.55
CA ILE A 53 5.14 -4.49 -12.24
C ILE A 53 3.75 -5.12 -12.41
N HIS A 54 2.85 -4.44 -13.12
CA HIS A 54 1.48 -4.90 -13.34
C HIS A 54 1.44 -6.25 -14.07
N GLY A 55 2.26 -6.43 -15.11
CA GLY A 55 2.38 -7.70 -15.83
C GLY A 55 2.76 -8.87 -14.92
N ARG A 56 3.69 -8.66 -13.99
CA ARG A 56 4.08 -9.67 -12.99
C ARG A 56 2.93 -10.01 -12.03
N LEU A 57 2.16 -9.00 -11.61
CA LEU A 57 0.98 -9.20 -10.77
C LEU A 57 -0.08 -10.02 -11.50
N LEU A 58 -0.39 -9.67 -12.76
CA LEU A 58 -1.37 -10.41 -13.56
C LEU A 58 -0.96 -11.87 -13.80
N VAL A 59 0.33 -12.17 -14.01
CA VAL A 59 0.82 -13.55 -14.12
C VAL A 59 0.53 -14.33 -12.84
N SER A 60 0.78 -13.72 -11.67
CA SER A 60 0.50 -14.34 -10.37
C SER A 60 -1.01 -14.56 -10.16
N LEU A 61 -1.83 -13.56 -10.48
CA LEU A 61 -3.29 -13.64 -10.36
C LEU A 61 -3.89 -14.71 -11.29
N ARG A 62 -3.43 -14.80 -12.55
CA ARG A 62 -3.88 -15.85 -13.48
C ARG A 62 -3.53 -17.26 -12.96
N ARG A 63 -2.34 -17.41 -12.35
CA ARG A 63 -1.95 -18.67 -11.73
C ARG A 63 -2.87 -19.03 -10.54
N ALA A 64 -3.14 -18.05 -9.66
CA ALA A 64 -4.08 -18.25 -8.55
C ALA A 64 -5.49 -18.58 -9.04
N ALA A 65 -5.98 -17.85 -10.06
CA ALA A 65 -7.29 -18.13 -10.68
C ALA A 65 -7.40 -19.57 -11.22
N SER A 66 -6.35 -20.05 -11.91
CA SER A 66 -6.29 -21.44 -12.37
C SER A 66 -6.28 -22.46 -11.22
N GLN A 67 -5.52 -22.18 -10.14
CA GLN A 67 -5.46 -23.07 -8.98
C GLN A 67 -6.79 -23.16 -8.20
N HIS A 68 -7.57 -22.10 -8.23
CA HIS A 68 -8.85 -21.97 -7.51
C HIS A 68 -10.08 -22.10 -8.44
N GLU A 69 -9.87 -22.49 -9.70
CA GLU A 69 -10.93 -22.72 -10.70
C GLU A 69 -11.91 -21.55 -10.81
N CYS A 70 -11.37 -20.30 -10.89
CA CYS A 70 -12.18 -19.09 -10.98
C CYS A 70 -11.69 -18.13 -12.06
N ASP A 71 -12.54 -17.16 -12.41
CA ASP A 71 -12.13 -16.04 -13.27
C ASP A 71 -11.16 -15.11 -12.52
N VAL A 72 -10.17 -14.56 -13.21
CA VAL A 72 -9.20 -13.63 -12.63
C VAL A 72 -9.85 -12.39 -12.01
N ARG A 73 -11.00 -11.97 -12.51
CA ARG A 73 -11.80 -10.86 -11.97
C ARG A 73 -12.40 -11.16 -10.59
N ALA A 74 -12.54 -12.45 -10.22
CA ALA A 74 -12.97 -12.84 -8.88
C ALA A 74 -11.92 -12.57 -7.82
N LEU A 75 -10.66 -12.31 -8.23
CA LEU A 75 -9.48 -12.02 -7.41
C LEU A 75 -9.17 -10.51 -7.34
N ALA A 76 -10.14 -9.65 -7.63
CA ALA A 76 -9.93 -8.20 -7.66
C ALA A 76 -9.49 -7.67 -6.30
N SER A 77 -8.42 -6.90 -6.27
CA SER A 77 -7.88 -6.22 -5.09
C SER A 77 -7.17 -4.93 -5.46
N THR A 78 -7.02 -4.04 -4.49
CA THR A 78 -6.15 -2.88 -4.55
C THR A 78 -4.68 -3.28 -4.38
N LEU A 79 -3.76 -2.32 -4.49
CA LEU A 79 -2.35 -2.50 -4.13
C LEU A 79 -1.75 -1.18 -3.66
N LEU A 80 -1.12 -1.23 -2.49
CA LEU A 80 -0.24 -0.18 -1.99
C LEU A 80 1.08 -0.81 -1.54
N PHE A 81 2.20 -0.19 -1.87
CA PHE A 81 3.48 -0.62 -1.34
C PHE A 81 4.44 0.55 -1.16
N VAL A 82 5.37 0.38 -0.25
CA VAL A 82 6.55 1.23 -0.10
C VAL A 82 7.76 0.34 0.17
N ALA A 83 8.86 0.64 -0.50
CA ALA A 83 10.17 0.02 -0.27
C ALA A 83 11.25 1.09 -0.17
N HIS A 84 12.29 0.83 0.61
CA HIS A 84 13.50 1.65 0.60
C HIS A 84 14.77 0.80 0.61
N LYS A 85 15.83 1.30 -0.05
CA LYS A 85 17.16 0.69 -0.08
C LYS A 85 18.23 1.78 -0.10
N GLY A 86 19.04 1.86 0.96
CA GLY A 86 19.94 2.99 1.15
C GLY A 86 19.16 4.29 1.19
N ASN A 87 19.56 5.28 0.40
CA ASN A 87 18.90 6.59 0.31
C ASN A 87 17.85 6.67 -0.81
N ARG A 88 17.30 5.56 -1.27
CA ARG A 88 16.29 5.53 -2.33
C ARG A 88 14.99 4.92 -1.83
N PHE A 89 13.86 5.49 -2.25
CA PHE A 89 12.54 4.88 -2.02
C PHE A 89 11.80 4.65 -3.34
N LEU A 90 10.90 3.71 -3.30
CA LEU A 90 9.93 3.38 -4.34
C LEU A 90 8.60 3.09 -3.68
N ALA A 91 7.53 3.72 -4.16
CA ALA A 91 6.17 3.44 -3.72
C ALA A 91 5.25 3.27 -4.92
N GLY A 92 4.22 2.46 -4.76
CA GLY A 92 3.22 2.25 -5.80
C GLY A 92 1.83 2.13 -5.22
N HIS A 93 0.81 2.59 -6.00
CA HIS A 93 -0.56 2.64 -5.54
C HIS A 93 -1.56 2.41 -6.68
N ILE A 94 -2.40 1.40 -6.53
CA ILE A 94 -3.63 1.15 -7.31
C ILE A 94 -4.77 1.03 -6.30
N GLY A 95 -5.79 1.88 -6.41
CA GLY A 95 -6.99 1.85 -5.56
C GLY A 95 -7.17 3.10 -4.70
N ASP A 96 -7.99 2.98 -3.67
CA ASP A 96 -8.53 4.06 -2.83
C ASP A 96 -7.97 4.13 -1.41
N GLY A 97 -6.92 3.36 -1.11
CA GLY A 97 -6.18 3.48 0.14
C GLY A 97 -5.35 4.76 0.24
N LEU A 98 -4.47 4.83 1.22
CA LEU A 98 -3.61 5.98 1.50
C LEU A 98 -2.17 5.55 1.74
N ILE A 99 -1.22 6.31 1.20
CA ILE A 99 0.20 6.24 1.58
C ILE A 99 0.59 7.57 2.22
N ALA A 100 1.07 7.50 3.45
CA ALA A 100 1.61 8.66 4.17
C ALA A 100 3.12 8.49 4.42
N ARG A 101 3.88 9.58 4.24
CA ARG A 101 5.26 9.75 4.69
C ARG A 101 5.25 10.47 6.03
N ILE A 102 6.10 10.07 6.94
CA ILE A 102 6.25 10.71 8.26
C ILE A 102 7.66 11.31 8.35
N ASP A 103 7.75 12.58 8.72
CA ASP A 103 9.01 13.25 8.94
C ASP A 103 9.61 12.96 10.34
N GLU A 104 10.83 13.45 10.62
CA GLU A 104 11.50 13.26 11.92
C GLU A 104 10.76 13.93 13.08
N ALA A 105 9.99 14.97 12.83
CA ALA A 105 9.15 15.61 13.84
C ALA A 105 7.88 14.77 14.16
N GLY A 106 7.66 13.66 13.44
CA GLY A 106 6.49 12.82 13.58
C GLY A 106 5.25 13.35 12.84
N THR A 107 5.43 14.36 11.96
CA THR A 107 4.33 14.94 11.18
C THR A 107 4.05 14.05 9.96
N PRO A 108 2.82 13.58 9.76
CA PRO A 108 2.45 12.83 8.59
C PRO A 108 2.13 13.76 7.40
N HIS A 109 2.63 13.38 6.23
CA HIS A 109 2.38 14.02 4.94
C HIS A 109 1.81 13.00 3.97
N THR A 110 0.82 13.39 3.17
CA THR A 110 0.27 12.48 2.14
C THR A 110 1.28 12.31 1.01
N LEU A 111 1.70 11.09 0.76
CA LEU A 111 2.49 10.72 -0.42
C LEU A 111 1.58 10.35 -1.59
N SER A 112 0.54 9.56 -1.33
CA SER A 112 -0.44 9.18 -2.34
C SER A 112 -1.85 9.21 -1.76
N HIS A 113 -2.70 10.03 -2.37
CA HIS A 113 -4.11 10.18 -1.99
C HIS A 113 -4.96 9.00 -2.43
N PRO A 114 -6.10 8.72 -1.77
CA PRO A 114 -7.11 7.81 -2.29
C PRO A 114 -7.52 8.16 -3.72
N ASP A 115 -7.66 7.15 -4.58
CA ASP A 115 -8.15 7.31 -5.94
C ASP A 115 -9.51 6.61 -6.08
N ASN A 116 -10.57 7.39 -6.13
CA ASN A 116 -11.95 6.91 -6.23
C ASN A 116 -12.43 6.75 -7.69
N GLY A 117 -11.52 6.67 -8.68
CA GLY A 117 -11.89 6.52 -10.09
C GLY A 117 -12.53 7.77 -10.72
N GLU A 118 -13.08 7.62 -11.92
CA GLU A 118 -13.77 8.71 -12.63
C GLU A 118 -15.16 9.04 -12.03
N PHE A 119 -15.79 8.08 -11.37
CA PHE A 119 -17.04 8.25 -10.66
C PHE A 119 -16.79 8.12 -9.16
N ALA A 120 -17.34 9.00 -8.37
CA ALA A 120 -17.06 9.21 -6.94
C ALA A 120 -17.11 7.97 -6.02
N ASN A 121 -17.41 6.76 -6.53
CA ASN A 121 -17.52 5.52 -5.76
C ASN A 121 -16.97 4.29 -6.55
N THR A 122 -16.01 4.47 -7.46
CA THR A 122 -15.45 3.35 -8.23
C THR A 122 -13.98 3.16 -7.91
N THR A 123 -13.66 2.18 -7.10
CA THR A 123 -12.28 1.76 -6.82
C THR A 123 -11.70 1.04 -8.05
N VAL A 124 -10.46 1.37 -8.42
CA VAL A 124 -9.72 0.65 -9.46
C VAL A 124 -8.94 -0.49 -8.82
N PHE A 125 -9.08 -1.68 -9.37
CA PHE A 125 -8.40 -2.89 -8.90
C PHE A 125 -7.26 -3.31 -9.84
N VAL A 126 -6.33 -4.10 -9.33
CA VAL A 126 -5.20 -4.65 -10.12
C VAL A 126 -5.67 -5.45 -11.34
N THR A 127 -6.86 -6.04 -11.30
CA THR A 127 -7.46 -6.82 -12.39
C THR A 127 -8.18 -5.98 -13.44
N ASP A 128 -8.32 -4.67 -13.24
CA ASP A 128 -9.07 -3.82 -14.17
C ASP A 128 -8.26 -3.51 -15.43
N PRO A 129 -8.93 -3.36 -16.58
CA PRO A 129 -8.26 -3.03 -17.85
C PRO A 129 -7.45 -1.72 -17.80
N THR A 130 -7.89 -0.75 -17.00
CA THR A 130 -7.26 0.57 -16.84
C THR A 130 -6.23 0.62 -15.71
N ALA A 131 -5.94 -0.51 -15.06
CA ALA A 131 -5.06 -0.56 -13.89
C ALA A 131 -3.67 0.01 -14.15
N VAL A 132 -3.07 -0.21 -15.31
CA VAL A 132 -1.75 0.32 -15.68
C VAL A 132 -1.77 1.84 -15.76
N GLU A 133 -2.80 2.42 -16.38
CA GLU A 133 -2.97 3.86 -16.54
C GLU A 133 -3.19 4.57 -15.21
N ARG A 134 -3.86 3.88 -14.28
CA ARG A 134 -4.17 4.38 -12.92
C ARG A 134 -3.11 4.00 -11.89
N PHE A 135 -2.10 3.23 -12.27
CA PHE A 135 -1.02 2.84 -11.39
C PHE A 135 -0.07 4.00 -11.15
N ARG A 136 -0.10 4.57 -9.97
CA ARG A 136 0.77 5.67 -9.56
C ARG A 136 2.05 5.11 -8.97
N LEU A 137 3.20 5.56 -9.47
CA LEU A 137 4.51 5.26 -8.92
C LEU A 137 5.13 6.54 -8.36
N PHE A 138 5.86 6.40 -7.27
CA PHE A 138 6.62 7.45 -6.62
C PHE A 138 8.01 6.92 -6.34
N HIS A 139 9.04 7.64 -6.75
CA HIS A 139 10.43 7.23 -6.57
C HIS A 139 11.31 8.46 -6.34
N GLY A 140 12.46 8.25 -5.71
CA GLY A 140 13.40 9.34 -5.47
C GLY A 140 14.40 9.02 -4.36
N GLY A 141 15.19 10.01 -4.00
CA GLY A 141 15.98 9.98 -2.76
C GLY A 141 15.05 10.08 -1.55
N LEU A 142 15.44 9.45 -0.45
CA LEU A 142 14.80 9.74 0.83
C LEU A 142 15.07 11.20 1.15
N GLU A 143 14.01 11.95 1.44
CA GLU A 143 14.18 13.28 2.00
C GLU A 143 14.94 13.17 3.33
N GLU A 144 15.87 14.07 3.60
CA GLU A 144 16.80 14.04 4.76
C GLU A 144 16.11 13.92 6.14
N ARG A 145 14.78 13.98 6.19
CA ARG A 145 14.00 13.97 7.42
C ARG A 145 12.85 12.97 7.39
N THR A 146 13.00 11.87 6.64
CA THR A 146 11.95 10.85 6.60
C THR A 146 12.18 9.79 7.68
N SER A 147 11.26 9.67 8.64
CA SER A 147 11.27 8.64 9.69
C SER A 147 10.62 7.33 9.24
N GLY A 148 9.76 7.39 8.22
CA GLY A 148 9.11 6.19 7.70
C GLY A 148 7.84 6.46 6.92
N TYR A 149 7.12 5.37 6.64
CA TYR A 149 5.90 5.38 5.85
C TYR A 149 4.80 4.55 6.50
N VAL A 150 3.57 4.91 6.22
CA VAL A 150 2.38 4.15 6.60
C VAL A 150 1.52 3.95 5.35
N VAL A 151 1.14 2.71 5.10
CA VAL A 151 0.17 2.35 4.07
C VAL A 151 -1.10 1.83 4.75
N MET A 152 -2.28 2.20 4.24
CA MET A 152 -3.55 1.80 4.83
C MET A 152 -4.64 1.64 3.79
N SER A 153 -5.61 0.73 4.06
CA SER A 153 -6.83 0.60 3.27
C SER A 153 -7.74 1.81 3.49
N ASP A 154 -8.75 1.94 2.66
CA ASP A 154 -9.78 2.99 2.77
C ASP A 154 -10.53 2.93 4.10
N GLY A 155 -10.87 1.74 4.62
CA GLY A 155 -11.50 1.57 5.93
C GLY A 155 -10.70 2.21 7.08
N CYS A 156 -9.36 2.07 7.08
CA CYS A 156 -8.50 2.80 8.02
C CYS A 156 -8.43 4.30 7.70
N ALA A 157 -8.38 4.65 6.42
CA ALA A 157 -8.29 6.04 5.97
C ALA A 157 -9.52 6.86 6.39
N GLU A 158 -10.72 6.28 6.49
CA GLU A 158 -11.92 6.97 7.00
C GLU A 158 -11.71 7.61 8.37
N SER A 159 -10.89 6.99 9.23
CA SER A 159 -10.59 7.50 10.58
C SER A 159 -9.31 8.33 10.66
N LEU A 160 -8.39 8.15 9.73
CA LEU A 160 -7.01 8.67 9.81
C LEU A 160 -6.67 9.68 8.70
N TYR A 161 -7.63 10.03 7.85
CA TYR A 161 -7.43 10.97 6.76
C TYR A 161 -8.62 11.92 6.61
N ASP A 162 -8.36 13.21 6.63
CA ASP A 162 -9.37 14.23 6.35
C ASP A 162 -9.46 14.47 4.84
N LYS A 163 -10.47 13.89 4.21
CA LYS A 163 -10.72 14.03 2.75
C LYS A 163 -10.90 15.50 2.32
N ARG A 164 -11.41 16.37 3.21
CA ARG A 164 -11.65 17.79 2.90
C ARG A 164 -10.36 18.60 2.82
N THR A 165 -9.40 18.30 3.71
CA THR A 165 -8.12 19.04 3.76
C THR A 165 -6.98 18.30 3.07
N GLY A 166 -7.17 17.04 2.70
CA GLY A 166 -6.12 16.17 2.13
C GLY A 166 -5.02 15.81 3.13
N LYS A 167 -5.28 15.88 4.44
CA LYS A 167 -4.27 15.71 5.47
C LYS A 167 -4.47 14.43 6.27
N PRO A 168 -3.38 13.65 6.50
CA PRO A 168 -3.41 12.52 7.41
C PRO A 168 -3.50 13.00 8.87
N ALA A 169 -4.13 12.21 9.73
CA ALA A 169 -4.26 12.52 11.15
C ALA A 169 -2.90 12.42 11.87
N PRO A 170 -2.60 13.31 12.85
CA PRO A 170 -1.36 13.24 13.64
C PRO A 170 -1.15 11.92 14.39
N ALA A 171 -2.22 11.15 14.62
CA ALA A 171 -2.16 9.81 15.21
C ALA A 171 -1.26 8.84 14.42
N ILE A 172 -1.16 9.01 13.10
CA ILE A 172 -0.30 8.19 12.24
C ILE A 172 1.17 8.33 12.62
N GLY A 173 1.64 9.54 12.93
CA GLY A 173 3.00 9.78 13.40
C GLY A 173 3.29 9.12 14.75
N LYS A 174 2.28 9.08 15.65
CA LYS A 174 2.40 8.36 16.94
C LYS A 174 2.53 6.85 16.73
N LEU A 175 1.76 6.26 15.81
CA LEU A 175 1.87 4.84 15.47
C LEU A 175 3.27 4.49 14.98
N LEU A 176 3.85 5.29 14.09
CA LEU A 176 5.22 5.07 13.61
C LEU A 176 6.26 5.23 14.73
N SER A 177 6.12 6.24 15.60
CA SER A 177 7.00 6.41 16.76
C SER A 177 6.94 5.23 17.73
N TRP A 178 5.79 4.60 17.93
CA TRP A 178 5.67 3.38 18.72
C TRP A 178 6.33 2.19 17.99
N ASN A 179 6.17 2.08 16.69
CA ASN A 179 6.81 1.02 15.89
C ASN A 179 8.34 1.07 15.99
N GLN A 180 8.93 2.26 16.10
CA GLN A 180 10.37 2.44 16.28
C GLN A 180 10.88 2.07 17.69
N LYS A 181 10.02 2.19 18.71
CA LYS A 181 10.40 2.04 20.14
C LYS A 181 10.01 0.72 20.76
N LEU A 182 9.02 0.05 20.19
CA LEU A 182 8.44 -1.17 20.76
C LEU A 182 8.92 -2.40 19.99
N SER A 183 8.94 -3.54 20.68
CA SER A 183 9.14 -4.81 19.99
C SER A 183 7.97 -5.11 19.04
N ARG A 184 8.27 -5.82 17.93
CA ARG A 184 7.27 -6.20 16.92
C ARG A 184 6.01 -6.80 17.56
N LYS A 185 6.16 -7.76 18.47
CA LYS A 185 5.03 -8.41 19.17
C LYS A 185 4.13 -7.41 19.92
N LYS A 186 4.74 -6.41 20.59
CA LYS A 186 3.96 -5.38 21.28
C LYS A 186 3.24 -4.47 20.28
N MET A 187 3.93 -4.09 19.20
CA MET A 187 3.33 -3.24 18.18
C MET A 187 2.18 -3.94 17.45
N ASP A 188 2.34 -5.20 17.08
CA ASP A 188 1.28 -6.01 16.47
C ASP A 188 0.03 -6.06 17.40
N GLY A 189 0.21 -6.25 18.71
CA GLY A 189 -0.90 -6.21 19.66
C GLY A 189 -1.58 -4.85 19.78
N ILE A 190 -0.83 -3.76 19.73
CA ILE A 190 -1.38 -2.40 19.75
C ILE A 190 -2.16 -2.12 18.46
N LEU A 191 -1.62 -2.51 17.31
CA LEU A 191 -2.30 -2.35 16.02
C LEU A 191 -3.60 -3.14 15.99
N ALA A 192 -3.57 -4.42 16.35
CA ALA A 192 -4.77 -5.25 16.41
C ALA A 192 -5.85 -4.65 17.31
N ALA A 193 -5.49 -4.21 18.52
CA ALA A 193 -6.43 -3.58 19.44
C ALA A 193 -7.03 -2.27 18.88
N ASN A 194 -6.22 -1.44 18.22
CA ASN A 194 -6.73 -0.20 17.59
C ASN A 194 -7.63 -0.49 16.39
N LEU A 195 -7.26 -1.48 15.57
CA LEU A 195 -8.07 -1.92 14.43
C LEU A 195 -9.45 -2.40 14.91
N GLU A 196 -9.50 -3.30 15.89
CA GLU A 196 -10.75 -3.87 16.40
C GLU A 196 -11.60 -2.90 17.21
N GLN A 197 -10.98 -2.06 18.06
CA GLN A 197 -11.71 -1.26 19.03
C GLN A 197 -12.02 0.16 18.58
N THR A 198 -11.26 0.68 17.61
CA THR A 198 -11.33 2.08 17.21
C THR A 198 -11.71 2.25 15.75
N PHE A 199 -10.98 1.59 14.83
CA PHE A 199 -11.17 1.85 13.40
C PHE A 199 -12.36 1.09 12.84
N SER A 200 -12.51 -0.21 13.11
CA SER A 200 -13.65 -1.01 12.66
C SER A 200 -15.01 -0.53 13.18
N LYS A 201 -15.05 0.25 14.25
CA LYS A 201 -16.29 0.86 14.75
C LYS A 201 -16.71 2.11 13.98
N LYS A 202 -15.81 2.68 13.20
CA LYS A 202 -16.01 3.93 12.46
C LYS A 202 -16.09 3.71 10.95
N SER A 203 -15.69 2.55 10.48
CA SER A 203 -15.83 2.15 9.09
C SER A 203 -16.72 0.92 8.98
N ALA A 204 -17.49 0.84 7.89
CA ALA A 204 -18.22 -0.36 7.51
C ALA A 204 -17.35 -1.33 6.68
N ASP A 205 -16.11 -0.93 6.37
CA ASP A 205 -15.18 -1.68 5.53
C ASP A 205 -14.02 -2.27 6.33
N ASP A 206 -13.30 -3.22 5.74
CA ASP A 206 -12.15 -3.88 6.34
C ASP A 206 -11.00 -2.88 6.58
N CYS A 207 -10.44 -2.92 7.77
CA CYS A 207 -9.37 -2.01 8.19
C CYS A 207 -8.02 -2.71 8.16
N SER A 208 -7.13 -2.28 7.30
CA SER A 208 -5.75 -2.78 7.19
C SER A 208 -4.74 -1.64 7.24
N LEU A 209 -3.62 -1.85 7.94
CA LEU A 209 -2.56 -0.86 8.10
C LEU A 209 -1.20 -1.53 8.21
N ALA A 210 -0.18 -1.00 7.53
CA ALA A 210 1.20 -1.44 7.66
C ALA A 210 2.16 -0.26 7.82
N LEU A 211 3.20 -0.45 8.63
CA LEU A 211 4.19 0.55 9.02
C LEU A 211 5.57 0.15 8.52
N LEU A 212 6.28 1.08 7.91
CA LEU A 212 7.68 0.94 7.51
C LEU A 212 8.50 2.03 8.19
N SER A 213 9.25 1.68 9.23
CA SER A 213 10.20 2.60 9.86
C SER A 213 11.51 2.61 9.08
N ILE A 214 12.05 3.81 8.88
CA ILE A 214 13.42 4.00 8.43
C ILE A 214 14.23 4.14 9.71
N GLY A 215 15.11 3.16 9.98
CA GLY A 215 15.98 3.19 11.15
C GLY A 215 17.00 4.32 11.01
N GLY A 216 17.13 5.16 12.06
CA GLY A 216 18.39 5.83 12.32
C GLY A 216 19.43 4.76 12.68
N GLU A 217 20.61 4.86 12.13
CA GLU A 217 21.79 4.11 12.54
C GLU A 217 22.10 4.33 14.03
#